data_94dc53e941a9fa48df5c025bb3ebf8c5
#
_entry.id   94dc53e941a9fa48df5c025bb3ebf8c5
#
_cell.length_a   1.000
_cell.length_b   1.000
_cell.length_c   1.000
_cell.angle_alpha   90.00
_cell.angle_beta   90.00
_cell.angle_gamma   90.00
#
_symmetry.space_group_name_H-M   'P 1'
#
loop_
_entity.id
_entity.type
_entity.pdbx_description
1 polymer ?
#
loop_
_entity_poly.entity_id
_entity_poly.type
_entity_poly.pdbx_seq_one_letter_code
_entity_poly.pdbx_strand_id
1 'polypeptide(L)'
;MVCTMCMCLLMCGCLNVQAKKNGEKEVRANVVPEYYVAAYIWPSCHDDPMGHEVLWPEGTGEWEIIKKGNPRFEGHYQPKVPLWGYELDNDPQVMEKWIDAATDHGVNTFIFDWYWFNNGPFLEGCLNDGFLKAKNNHKMNFYIMWADHDVARNYWNVHRYKDDNSRLWDGAIDWENFRIVVKRVIEQYFKQPNYLKLDGKPVFSIFSLDNLIKTFGDLEGTCKGLDYFRSEVKKAGFPDLHIQLIAGGVPNEKRVEQIEKLGVSSLTQYNWGGPIYEDYVRWGTEAVERLQKWDEAVSIPYFPNASIGWDDTPRFPHKTQKDVV
;
A
#
# COMPACT_ATOMS: atom_id res chain seq x y z
N MET A 1 -22.58 -31.37 40.46
CA MET A 1 -23.95 -31.10 40.06
C MET A 1 -23.93 -30.59 38.64
N VAL A 2 -24.36 -31.41 37.78
CA VAL A 2 -24.72 -31.38 36.36
C VAL A 2 -24.28 -30.16 35.53
N CYS A 3 -23.31 -30.40 34.68
CA CYS A 3 -22.88 -29.59 33.56
C CYS A 3 -23.71 -30.02 32.33
N THR A 4 -24.47 -29.11 31.72
CA THR A 4 -25.21 -29.39 30.49
C THR A 4 -24.46 -28.80 29.32
N MET A 5 -23.84 -29.67 28.55
CA MET A 5 -23.13 -29.38 27.28
C MET A 5 -24.18 -29.28 26.18
N CYS A 6 -24.30 -28.11 25.55
CA CYS A 6 -25.13 -27.91 24.37
C CYS A 6 -24.29 -28.08 23.12
N MET A 7 -24.53 -29.16 22.39
CA MET A 7 -23.87 -29.54 21.15
C MET A 7 -24.74 -29.04 20.00
N CYS A 8 -24.30 -27.99 19.27
CA CYS A 8 -24.92 -27.58 18.00
C CYS A 8 -24.35 -28.40 16.87
N LEU A 9 -25.19 -29.21 16.24
CA LEU A 9 -24.91 -29.90 15.01
C LEU A 9 -24.92 -28.90 13.81
N LEU A 10 -23.81 -28.82 13.12
CA LEU A 10 -23.74 -28.22 11.80
C LEU A 10 -24.22 -29.21 10.76
N MET A 11 -25.36 -28.93 10.12
CA MET A 11 -25.79 -29.65 8.92
C MET A 11 -25.03 -29.10 7.70
N CYS A 12 -24.17 -29.95 7.14
CA CYS A 12 -23.48 -29.73 5.88
C CYS A 12 -24.44 -30.07 4.74
N GLY A 13 -24.99 -29.08 4.07
CA GLY A 13 -25.80 -29.26 2.86
C GLY A 13 -24.90 -29.32 1.63
N CYS A 14 -24.66 -30.54 1.11
CA CYS A 14 -24.01 -30.72 -0.19
C CYS A 14 -25.00 -30.36 -1.30
N LEU A 15 -24.76 -29.25 -2.01
CA LEU A 15 -25.39 -28.95 -3.28
C LEU A 15 -24.53 -29.51 -4.42
N ASN A 16 -25.03 -30.58 -5.05
CA ASN A 16 -24.50 -31.13 -6.28
C ASN A 16 -24.77 -30.15 -7.44
N VAL A 17 -23.75 -29.52 -7.97
CA VAL A 17 -23.83 -28.76 -9.22
C VAL A 17 -23.33 -29.65 -10.36
N GLN A 18 -24.24 -30.14 -11.19
CA GLN A 18 -23.92 -30.78 -12.46
C GLN A 18 -23.42 -29.71 -13.45
N ALA A 19 -22.21 -29.89 -13.94
CA ALA A 19 -21.63 -29.04 -14.98
C ALA A 19 -22.31 -29.30 -16.33
N LYS A 20 -22.98 -28.31 -16.89
CA LYS A 20 -23.30 -28.25 -18.33
C LYS A 20 -22.20 -27.48 -19.04
N LYS A 21 -21.51 -28.20 -19.96
CA LYS A 21 -20.63 -27.58 -20.97
C LYS A 21 -21.50 -26.83 -22.00
N ASN A 22 -21.45 -25.51 -21.97
CA ASN A 22 -21.74 -24.68 -23.15
C ASN A 22 -20.82 -23.46 -23.05
N GLY A 23 -20.08 -23.19 -24.14
CA GLY A 23 -19.07 -22.14 -24.20
C GLY A 23 -19.68 -20.76 -24.33
N GLU A 24 -20.14 -20.22 -23.24
CA GLU A 24 -20.42 -18.78 -23.06
C GLU A 24 -19.43 -18.24 -22.05
N LYS A 25 -18.74 -17.15 -22.42
CA LYS A 25 -17.93 -16.38 -21.48
C LYS A 25 -18.85 -15.90 -20.35
N GLU A 26 -18.80 -16.57 -19.21
CA GLU A 26 -19.43 -16.10 -17.99
C GLU A 26 -18.79 -14.74 -17.64
N VAL A 27 -19.52 -13.66 -17.90
CA VAL A 27 -19.29 -12.39 -17.23
C VAL A 27 -19.72 -12.64 -15.78
N ARG A 28 -18.74 -12.96 -14.92
CA ARG A 28 -19.00 -13.07 -13.49
C ARG A 28 -19.51 -11.72 -13.03
N ALA A 29 -20.77 -11.67 -12.59
CA ALA A 29 -21.26 -10.55 -11.82
C ALA A 29 -20.24 -10.29 -10.70
N ASN A 30 -19.83 -9.03 -10.48
CA ASN A 30 -18.95 -8.64 -9.40
C ASN A 30 -19.57 -9.07 -8.08
N VAL A 31 -19.21 -10.24 -7.61
CA VAL A 31 -19.56 -10.69 -6.26
C VAL A 31 -18.69 -9.86 -5.32
N VAL A 32 -19.33 -8.92 -4.62
CA VAL A 32 -18.65 -8.18 -3.56
C VAL A 32 -18.17 -9.21 -2.53
N PRO A 33 -16.87 -9.32 -2.26
CA PRO A 33 -16.37 -10.30 -1.29
C PRO A 33 -16.88 -9.93 0.10
N GLU A 34 -17.08 -10.93 0.96
CA GLU A 34 -17.47 -10.71 2.36
C GLU A 34 -16.45 -9.84 3.10
N TYR A 35 -15.16 -10.01 2.77
CA TYR A 35 -14.05 -9.24 3.34
C TYR A 35 -13.04 -8.87 2.26
N TYR A 36 -12.45 -7.69 2.39
CA TYR A 36 -11.26 -7.29 1.65
C TYR A 36 -10.03 -7.62 2.49
N VAL A 37 -9.20 -8.54 2.00
CA VAL A 37 -7.87 -8.82 2.53
C VAL A 37 -6.87 -8.22 1.57
N ALA A 38 -6.21 -7.13 2.02
CA ALA A 38 -5.35 -6.34 1.16
C ALA A 38 -3.87 -6.49 1.52
N ALA A 39 -3.01 -6.54 0.50
CA ALA A 39 -1.56 -6.54 0.67
C ALA A 39 -0.95 -5.30 0.00
N TYR A 40 -0.05 -4.61 0.73
CA TYR A 40 0.77 -3.54 0.15
C TYR A 40 1.77 -4.10 -0.84
N ILE A 41 1.93 -3.42 -1.96
CA ILE A 41 2.91 -3.70 -2.99
C ILE A 41 3.91 -2.55 -3.02
N TRP A 42 5.15 -2.87 -2.65
CA TRP A 42 6.31 -1.99 -2.79
C TRP A 42 6.87 -2.12 -4.20
N PRO A 43 6.71 -1.13 -5.09
CA PRO A 43 6.92 -1.28 -6.53
C PRO A 43 8.35 -0.91 -6.98
N SER A 44 9.38 -1.29 -6.26
CA SER A 44 10.74 -0.78 -6.46
C SER A 44 11.68 -1.71 -7.22
N CYS A 45 11.21 -2.84 -7.71
CA CYS A 45 12.06 -3.90 -8.25
C CYS A 45 12.06 -3.95 -9.79
N HIS A 46 12.22 -2.78 -10.43
CA HIS A 46 12.37 -2.65 -11.90
C HIS A 46 13.20 -1.42 -12.24
N ASP A 47 13.53 -1.29 -13.53
CA ASP A 47 14.18 -0.10 -14.04
C ASP A 47 13.16 1.05 -14.16
N ASP A 48 13.33 2.08 -13.35
CA ASP A 48 12.48 3.26 -13.37
C ASP A 48 13.22 4.44 -13.99
N PRO A 49 12.65 5.13 -15.01
CA PRO A 49 13.34 6.20 -15.70
C PRO A 49 13.82 7.34 -14.80
N MET A 50 13.06 7.67 -13.73
CA MET A 50 13.43 8.74 -12.82
C MET A 50 14.46 8.27 -11.79
N GLY A 51 14.41 6.98 -11.41
CA GLY A 51 15.33 6.34 -10.47
C GLY A 51 16.64 5.87 -11.08
N HIS A 52 16.66 5.53 -12.37
CA HIS A 52 17.77 4.87 -13.04
C HIS A 52 19.13 5.56 -12.79
N GLU A 53 19.26 6.82 -13.17
CA GLU A 53 20.55 7.50 -13.05
C GLU A 53 20.94 7.87 -11.63
N VAL A 54 19.94 8.17 -10.78
CA VAL A 54 20.19 8.77 -9.47
C VAL A 54 20.13 7.78 -8.33
N LEU A 55 19.38 6.68 -8.43
CA LEU A 55 19.25 5.68 -7.38
C LEU A 55 19.84 4.32 -7.80
N TRP A 56 19.43 3.76 -8.93
CA TRP A 56 19.68 2.36 -9.31
C TRP A 56 20.18 2.21 -10.75
N PRO A 57 21.46 2.55 -11.03
CA PRO A 57 21.98 2.59 -12.39
C PRO A 57 22.20 1.21 -13.05
N GLU A 58 22.08 0.12 -12.29
CA GLU A 58 22.14 -1.25 -12.85
C GLU A 58 20.80 -1.66 -13.50
N GLY A 59 19.73 -0.85 -13.35
CA GLY A 59 18.44 -1.07 -14.00
C GLY A 59 17.59 -2.18 -13.40
N THR A 60 17.81 -2.52 -12.14
CA THR A 60 17.03 -3.55 -11.42
C THR A 60 16.33 -3.02 -10.17
N GLY A 61 16.27 -1.70 -10.04
CA GLY A 61 15.64 -1.05 -8.90
C GLY A 61 16.31 -1.40 -7.59
N GLU A 62 15.53 -1.55 -6.54
CA GLU A 62 16.04 -1.82 -5.19
C GLU A 62 16.76 -3.17 -5.05
N TRP A 63 16.62 -4.09 -6.01
CA TRP A 63 17.45 -5.31 -6.01
C TRP A 63 18.94 -5.00 -5.97
N GLU A 64 19.38 -3.84 -6.47
CA GLU A 64 20.79 -3.43 -6.44
C GLU A 64 21.34 -3.27 -5.02
N ILE A 65 20.52 -2.83 -4.08
CA ILE A 65 20.93 -2.69 -2.67
C ILE A 65 20.61 -3.94 -1.85
N ILE A 66 19.51 -4.62 -2.15
CA ILE A 66 19.14 -5.87 -1.44
C ILE A 66 20.21 -6.93 -1.62
N LYS A 67 20.75 -7.10 -2.83
CA LYS A 67 21.85 -8.03 -3.13
C LYS A 67 23.16 -7.71 -2.40
N LYS A 68 23.31 -6.48 -1.88
CA LYS A 68 24.49 -5.98 -1.13
C LYS A 68 24.30 -6.04 0.39
N GLY A 69 23.16 -6.60 0.86
CA GLY A 69 22.91 -6.75 2.29
C GLY A 69 23.96 -7.64 2.98
N ASN A 70 24.36 -7.26 4.20
CA ASN A 70 25.32 -8.01 5.00
C ASN A 70 24.73 -8.38 6.36
N PRO A 71 25.04 -9.56 6.93
CA PRO A 71 24.60 -9.92 8.27
C PRO A 71 25.02 -8.87 9.32
N ARG A 72 24.10 -8.49 10.21
CA ARG A 72 24.35 -7.58 11.34
C ARG A 72 24.80 -8.32 12.61
N PHE A 73 24.48 -9.61 12.69
CA PHE A 73 24.81 -10.46 13.84
C PHE A 73 24.92 -11.92 13.40
N GLU A 74 25.45 -12.77 14.27
CA GLU A 74 25.59 -14.20 14.00
C GLU A 74 24.22 -14.86 13.77
N GLY A 75 24.11 -15.64 12.69
CA GLY A 75 22.84 -16.28 12.26
C GLY A 75 21.88 -15.39 11.48
N HIS A 76 22.19 -14.11 11.32
CA HIS A 76 21.37 -13.23 10.46
C HIS A 76 21.60 -13.54 8.98
N TYR A 77 20.55 -14.02 8.31
CA TYR A 77 20.60 -14.36 6.89
C TYR A 77 20.54 -13.10 6.02
N GLN A 78 21.63 -12.79 5.35
CA GLN A 78 21.75 -11.72 4.35
C GLN A 78 22.84 -12.08 3.34
N PRO A 79 22.73 -11.63 2.06
CA PRO A 79 21.55 -10.95 1.49
C PRO A 79 20.33 -11.86 1.41
N LYS A 80 19.15 -11.30 1.53
CA LYS A 80 17.91 -12.04 1.35
C LYS A 80 17.78 -12.44 -0.13
N VAL A 81 17.61 -13.74 -0.39
CA VAL A 81 17.35 -14.25 -1.74
C VAL A 81 15.89 -14.71 -1.78
N PRO A 82 15.02 -14.07 -2.57
CA PRO A 82 13.63 -14.48 -2.70
C PRO A 82 13.49 -15.91 -3.22
N LEU A 83 12.47 -16.64 -2.77
CA LEU A 83 12.18 -18.00 -3.26
C LEU A 83 12.05 -18.05 -4.79
N TRP A 84 11.50 -17.00 -5.39
CA TRP A 84 11.30 -16.88 -6.83
C TRP A 84 12.44 -16.18 -7.56
N GLY A 85 13.52 -15.83 -6.85
CA GLY A 85 14.63 -15.05 -7.38
C GLY A 85 14.34 -13.55 -7.39
N TYR A 86 15.26 -12.80 -7.96
CA TYR A 86 15.19 -11.35 -8.09
C TYR A 86 14.42 -10.95 -9.36
N GLU A 87 13.12 -11.21 -9.35
CA GLU A 87 12.23 -10.92 -10.48
C GLU A 87 11.93 -9.41 -10.58
N LEU A 88 11.68 -8.95 -11.81
CA LEU A 88 11.29 -7.57 -12.05
C LEU A 88 9.77 -7.43 -11.95
N ASP A 89 9.30 -6.54 -11.09
CA ASP A 89 7.88 -6.39 -10.77
C ASP A 89 7.06 -5.67 -11.86
N ASN A 90 7.71 -5.11 -12.88
CA ASN A 90 7.07 -4.56 -14.06
C ASN A 90 6.84 -5.59 -15.18
N ASP A 91 7.20 -6.86 -14.97
CA ASP A 91 6.91 -7.94 -15.91
C ASP A 91 5.49 -8.49 -15.65
N PRO A 92 4.58 -8.48 -16.66
CA PRO A 92 3.24 -9.03 -16.50
C PRO A 92 3.21 -10.50 -16.08
N GLN A 93 4.19 -11.32 -16.50
CA GLN A 93 4.24 -12.75 -16.14
C GLN A 93 4.62 -12.95 -14.67
N VAL A 94 5.50 -12.10 -14.14
CA VAL A 94 5.83 -12.06 -12.73
C VAL A 94 4.59 -11.65 -11.92
N MET A 95 3.88 -10.63 -12.37
CA MET A 95 2.66 -10.18 -11.71
C MET A 95 1.53 -11.21 -11.79
N GLU A 96 1.39 -11.95 -12.90
CA GLU A 96 0.45 -13.07 -13.01
C GLU A 96 0.68 -14.11 -11.90
N LYS A 97 1.95 -14.46 -11.64
CA LYS A 97 2.33 -15.38 -10.56
C LYS A 97 2.02 -14.82 -9.17
N TRP A 98 2.27 -13.53 -8.94
CA TRP A 98 1.94 -12.88 -7.66
C TRP A 98 0.44 -12.86 -7.40
N ILE A 99 -0.36 -12.56 -8.43
CA ILE A 99 -1.83 -12.55 -8.33
C ILE A 99 -2.35 -13.95 -8.00
N ASP A 100 -1.88 -14.98 -8.70
CA ASP A 100 -2.32 -16.36 -8.44
C ASP A 100 -1.93 -16.81 -7.02
N ALA A 101 -0.69 -16.56 -6.60
CA ALA A 101 -0.25 -16.90 -5.25
C ALA A 101 -1.06 -16.14 -4.17
N ALA A 102 -1.34 -14.85 -4.37
CA ALA A 102 -2.11 -14.05 -3.44
C ALA A 102 -3.56 -14.54 -3.32
N THR A 103 -4.21 -14.79 -4.46
CA THR A 103 -5.61 -15.27 -4.49
C THR A 103 -5.75 -16.67 -3.92
N ASP A 104 -4.80 -17.56 -4.16
CA ASP A 104 -4.78 -18.92 -3.59
C ASP A 104 -4.64 -18.91 -2.05
N HIS A 105 -4.15 -17.81 -1.47
CA HIS A 105 -3.98 -17.65 -0.03
C HIS A 105 -4.95 -16.61 0.59
N GLY A 106 -6.02 -16.25 -0.13
CA GLY A 106 -7.11 -15.43 0.41
C GLY A 106 -6.89 -13.91 0.33
N VAL A 107 -5.79 -13.44 -0.23
CA VAL A 107 -5.58 -12.02 -0.53
C VAL A 107 -6.34 -11.68 -1.82
N ASN A 108 -7.20 -10.66 -1.78
CA ASN A 108 -8.07 -10.32 -2.90
C ASN A 108 -7.94 -8.86 -3.35
N THR A 109 -7.01 -8.12 -2.74
CA THR A 109 -6.79 -6.70 -3.05
C THR A 109 -5.30 -6.37 -2.93
N PHE A 110 -4.75 -5.67 -3.91
CA PHE A 110 -3.42 -5.07 -3.82
C PHE A 110 -3.51 -3.57 -3.56
N ILE A 111 -2.65 -3.06 -2.69
CA ILE A 111 -2.47 -1.63 -2.42
C ILE A 111 -1.12 -1.25 -2.98
N PHE A 112 -1.10 -0.51 -4.09
CA PHE A 112 0.16 -0.08 -4.67
C PHE A 112 0.65 1.19 -4.01
N ASP A 113 1.89 1.19 -3.50
CA ASP A 113 2.59 2.41 -3.17
C ASP A 113 2.80 3.18 -4.48
N TRP A 114 2.17 4.35 -4.59
CA TRP A 114 2.17 5.14 -5.79
C TRP A 114 2.83 6.48 -5.53
N TYR A 115 3.82 6.83 -6.35
CA TYR A 115 4.65 8.01 -6.14
C TYR A 115 4.43 9.04 -7.24
N TRP A 116 4.33 10.29 -6.83
CA TRP A 116 4.36 11.43 -7.71
C TRP A 116 5.09 12.60 -7.04
N PHE A 117 6.03 13.17 -7.75
CA PHE A 117 6.81 14.34 -7.33
C PHE A 117 6.62 15.50 -8.31
N ASN A 118 7.16 16.71 -8.02
CA ASN A 118 7.04 17.84 -8.94
C ASN A 118 7.71 17.61 -10.32
N ASN A 119 8.61 16.65 -10.43
CA ASN A 119 9.25 16.23 -11.67
C ASN A 119 8.59 15.00 -12.32
N GLY A 120 7.46 14.53 -11.82
CA GLY A 120 6.64 13.49 -12.44
C GLY A 120 6.49 12.19 -11.66
N PRO A 121 6.03 11.13 -12.33
CA PRO A 121 5.80 9.82 -11.72
C PRO A 121 7.10 9.11 -11.39
N PHE A 122 7.06 8.30 -10.34
CA PHE A 122 8.16 7.42 -9.93
C PHE A 122 7.63 6.04 -9.58
N LEU A 123 8.30 5.00 -10.02
CA LEU A 123 7.98 3.58 -9.75
C LEU A 123 6.58 3.12 -10.24
N GLU A 124 6.03 3.75 -11.26
CA GLU A 124 4.72 3.33 -11.80
C GLU A 124 4.78 2.03 -12.63
N GLY A 125 5.96 1.57 -13.03
CA GLY A 125 6.13 0.40 -13.91
C GLY A 125 5.49 -0.87 -13.36
N CYS A 126 5.61 -1.13 -12.06
CA CYS A 126 4.99 -2.28 -11.39
C CYS A 126 3.47 -2.31 -11.61
N LEU A 127 2.78 -1.18 -11.42
CA LEU A 127 1.34 -1.08 -11.64
C LEU A 127 1.00 -1.06 -13.14
N ASN A 128 1.64 -0.18 -13.92
CA ASN A 128 1.22 0.11 -15.29
C ASN A 128 1.65 -0.97 -16.29
N ASP A 129 2.84 -1.52 -16.12
CA ASP A 129 3.42 -2.51 -17.05
C ASP A 129 3.29 -3.93 -16.51
N GLY A 130 3.43 -4.13 -15.20
CA GLY A 130 3.22 -5.41 -14.53
C GLY A 130 1.74 -5.73 -14.36
N PHE A 131 1.10 -5.10 -13.37
CA PHE A 131 -0.24 -5.49 -12.93
C PHE A 131 -1.34 -5.25 -13.97
N LEU A 132 -1.43 -4.05 -14.55
CA LEU A 132 -2.51 -3.73 -15.48
C LEU A 132 -2.42 -4.53 -16.79
N LYS A 133 -1.24 -5.06 -17.15
CA LYS A 133 -1.04 -5.91 -18.33
C LYS A 133 -1.08 -7.41 -18.03
N ALA A 134 -1.12 -7.81 -16.76
CA ALA A 134 -1.26 -9.22 -16.36
C ALA A 134 -2.61 -9.78 -16.82
N LYS A 135 -2.62 -10.97 -17.43
CA LYS A 135 -3.84 -11.59 -18.01
C LYS A 135 -4.88 -11.97 -16.97
N ASN A 136 -4.44 -12.23 -15.74
CA ASN A 136 -5.28 -12.62 -14.62
C ASN A 136 -5.58 -11.46 -13.64
N ASN A 137 -5.27 -10.21 -13.97
CA ASN A 137 -5.49 -9.05 -13.10
C ASN A 137 -6.95 -8.87 -12.66
N HIS A 138 -7.90 -9.38 -13.45
CA HIS A 138 -9.33 -9.39 -13.13
C HIS A 138 -9.70 -10.22 -11.88
N LYS A 139 -8.79 -11.07 -11.38
CA LYS A 139 -8.96 -11.84 -10.14
C LYS A 139 -8.69 -11.02 -8.89
N MET A 140 -8.00 -9.88 -9.02
CA MET A 140 -7.48 -9.07 -7.94
C MET A 140 -8.04 -7.65 -8.01
N ASN A 141 -8.65 -7.16 -6.93
CA ASN A 141 -8.92 -5.74 -6.80
C ASN A 141 -7.61 -4.99 -6.54
N PHE A 142 -7.61 -3.70 -6.83
CA PHE A 142 -6.48 -2.86 -6.44
C PHE A 142 -6.92 -1.42 -6.13
N TYR A 143 -6.12 -0.74 -5.35
CA TYR A 143 -6.15 0.70 -5.23
C TYR A 143 -4.75 1.25 -4.98
N ILE A 144 -4.59 2.55 -5.09
CA ILE A 144 -3.30 3.21 -4.90
C ILE A 144 -3.27 3.94 -3.56
N MET A 145 -2.12 3.90 -2.93
CA MET A 145 -1.74 4.76 -1.82
C MET A 145 -0.70 5.75 -2.33
N TRP A 146 -1.06 7.04 -2.35
CA TRP A 146 -0.08 8.07 -2.66
C TRP A 146 0.94 8.16 -1.53
N ALA A 147 2.15 7.67 -1.82
CA ALA A 147 3.28 7.66 -0.91
C ALA A 147 4.00 9.03 -0.99
N ASP A 148 3.32 10.06 -0.50
CA ASP A 148 3.72 11.45 -0.53
C ASP A 148 4.78 11.81 0.53
N HIS A 149 5.80 10.95 0.67
CA HIS A 149 6.92 11.22 1.58
C HIS A 149 8.18 11.67 0.84
N ASP A 150 9.03 12.40 1.55
CA ASP A 150 10.31 12.85 1.03
C ASP A 150 11.24 11.69 0.69
N VAL A 151 12.03 11.85 -0.36
CA VAL A 151 13.07 10.88 -0.75
C VAL A 151 14.44 11.43 -0.36
N ALA A 152 15.07 10.82 0.64
CA ALA A 152 16.45 11.11 1.02
C ALA A 152 17.42 10.17 0.31
N ARG A 153 18.57 10.72 -0.16
CA ARG A 153 19.53 10.00 -1.00
C ARG A 153 20.07 8.73 -0.35
N ASN A 154 20.61 8.83 0.84
CA ASN A 154 21.24 7.69 1.54
C ASN A 154 20.20 6.67 2.04
N TYR A 155 18.97 7.07 2.32
CA TYR A 155 17.91 6.15 2.71
C TYR A 155 17.52 5.22 1.56
N TRP A 156 17.53 5.74 0.31
CA TRP A 156 17.17 4.97 -0.88
C TRP A 156 18.35 4.22 -1.51
N ASN A 157 19.57 4.76 -1.41
CA ASN A 157 20.78 4.04 -1.81
C ASN A 157 22.00 4.46 -0.99
N VAL A 158 22.19 3.82 0.16
CA VAL A 158 23.33 4.06 1.06
C VAL A 158 24.68 3.72 0.43
N HIS A 159 24.74 2.77 -0.48
CA HIS A 159 25.98 2.37 -1.15
C HIS A 159 26.51 3.46 -2.09
N ARG A 160 25.58 4.25 -2.68
CA ARG A 160 25.95 5.36 -3.55
C ARG A 160 26.19 6.67 -2.78
N TYR A 161 25.34 6.94 -1.79
CA TYR A 161 25.31 8.24 -1.12
C TYR A 161 25.86 8.25 0.31
N LYS A 162 26.14 7.08 0.90
CA LYS A 162 26.72 6.94 2.24
C LYS A 162 26.05 7.88 3.28
N ASP A 163 26.76 8.95 3.65
CA ASP A 163 26.34 9.91 4.67
C ASP A 163 25.56 11.11 4.09
N ASP A 164 25.34 11.16 2.78
CA ASP A 164 24.52 12.22 2.15
C ASP A 164 23.03 11.96 2.35
N ASN A 165 22.48 12.51 3.42
CA ASN A 165 21.06 12.43 3.75
C ASN A 165 20.23 13.58 3.12
N SER A 166 20.81 14.34 2.19
CA SER A 166 20.09 15.40 1.52
C SER A 166 18.85 14.87 0.77
N ARG A 167 17.84 15.71 0.71
CA ARG A 167 16.61 15.36 0.01
C ARG A 167 16.86 15.34 -1.50
N LEU A 168 16.41 14.28 -2.14
CA LEU A 168 16.41 14.13 -3.59
C LEU A 168 15.12 14.70 -4.19
N TRP A 169 13.97 14.30 -3.61
CA TRP A 169 12.64 14.77 -4.02
C TRP A 169 11.78 15.07 -2.80
N ASP A 170 10.98 16.14 -2.89
CA ASP A 170 9.97 16.50 -1.89
C ASP A 170 8.70 15.70 -2.12
N GLY A 171 8.12 15.14 -1.04
CA GLY A 171 6.82 14.47 -1.09
C GLY A 171 5.65 15.43 -1.27
N ALA A 172 5.79 16.67 -0.78
CA ALA A 172 4.83 17.74 -1.06
C ALA A 172 5.02 18.25 -2.49
N ILE A 173 3.93 18.38 -3.24
CA ILE A 173 3.92 18.85 -4.62
C ILE A 173 3.23 20.22 -4.73
N ASP A 174 3.42 20.91 -5.84
CA ASP A 174 2.69 22.13 -6.12
C ASP A 174 1.26 21.87 -6.64
N TRP A 175 0.47 22.94 -6.70
CA TRP A 175 -0.93 22.85 -7.12
C TRP A 175 -1.10 22.39 -8.58
N GLU A 176 -0.17 22.72 -9.46
CA GLU A 176 -0.20 22.30 -10.87
C GLU A 176 -0.01 20.78 -10.96
N ASN A 177 1.00 20.25 -10.29
CA ASN A 177 1.22 18.80 -10.21
C ASN A 177 0.04 18.08 -9.55
N PHE A 178 -0.57 18.65 -8.50
CA PHE A 178 -1.75 18.05 -7.90
C PHE A 178 -2.92 17.91 -8.88
N ARG A 179 -3.15 18.89 -9.75
CA ARG A 179 -4.16 18.78 -10.82
C ARG A 179 -3.83 17.67 -11.82
N ILE A 180 -2.56 17.51 -12.16
CA ILE A 180 -2.11 16.42 -13.02
C ILE A 180 -2.36 15.07 -12.34
N VAL A 181 -2.01 14.95 -11.07
CA VAL A 181 -2.29 13.74 -10.25
C VAL A 181 -3.78 13.40 -10.29
N VAL A 182 -4.65 14.35 -9.96
CA VAL A 182 -6.11 14.14 -9.94
C VAL A 182 -6.61 13.64 -11.29
N LYS A 183 -6.23 14.30 -12.38
CA LYS A 183 -6.60 13.86 -13.73
C LYS A 183 -6.08 12.46 -14.03
N ARG A 184 -4.79 12.21 -13.75
CA ARG A 184 -4.14 10.93 -14.03
C ARG A 184 -4.79 9.77 -13.31
N VAL A 185 -5.04 9.89 -12.00
CA VAL A 185 -5.62 8.79 -11.23
C VAL A 185 -7.05 8.48 -11.64
N ILE A 186 -7.84 9.49 -12.00
CA ILE A 186 -9.19 9.31 -12.53
C ILE A 186 -9.17 8.58 -13.87
N GLU A 187 -8.32 9.02 -14.79
CA GLU A 187 -8.32 8.51 -16.17
C GLU A 187 -7.66 7.13 -16.26
N GLN A 188 -6.58 6.89 -15.56
CA GLN A 188 -5.80 5.66 -15.69
C GLN A 188 -6.24 4.56 -14.72
N TYR A 189 -6.65 4.92 -13.49
CA TYR A 189 -6.87 3.92 -12.45
C TYR A 189 -8.34 3.80 -12.04
N PHE A 190 -9.03 4.88 -11.66
CA PHE A 190 -10.39 4.78 -11.11
C PHE A 190 -11.40 4.14 -12.07
N LYS A 191 -11.18 4.29 -13.38
CA LYS A 191 -12.02 3.70 -14.43
C LYS A 191 -11.74 2.22 -14.67
N GLN A 192 -10.67 1.65 -14.10
CA GLN A 192 -10.41 0.23 -14.23
C GLN A 192 -11.53 -0.58 -13.56
N PRO A 193 -11.99 -1.68 -14.18
CA PRO A 193 -13.12 -2.47 -13.66
C PRO A 193 -12.83 -3.06 -12.29
N ASN A 194 -11.59 -3.42 -12.00
CA ASN A 194 -11.11 -4.00 -10.76
C ASN A 194 -10.47 -2.97 -9.79
N TYR A 195 -10.59 -1.66 -10.07
CA TYR A 195 -10.21 -0.66 -9.07
C TYR A 195 -11.18 -0.71 -7.89
N LEU A 196 -10.66 -0.79 -6.67
CA LEU A 196 -11.50 -0.90 -5.47
C LEU A 196 -12.38 0.33 -5.29
N LYS A 197 -13.68 0.09 -5.20
CA LYS A 197 -14.70 1.10 -4.94
C LYS A 197 -15.55 0.66 -3.75
N LEU A 198 -15.66 1.49 -2.74
CA LEU A 198 -16.56 1.30 -1.60
C LEU A 198 -17.80 2.16 -1.81
N ASP A 199 -18.96 1.55 -1.85
CA ASP A 199 -20.24 2.23 -2.20
C ASP A 199 -20.15 3.03 -3.52
N GLY A 200 -19.44 2.49 -4.51
CA GLY A 200 -19.21 3.14 -5.81
C GLY A 200 -18.15 4.24 -5.79
N LYS A 201 -17.60 4.60 -4.64
CA LYS A 201 -16.57 5.62 -4.47
C LYS A 201 -15.18 4.99 -4.62
N PRO A 202 -14.34 5.40 -5.59
CA PRO A 202 -12.98 4.90 -5.70
C PRO A 202 -12.18 5.23 -4.43
N VAL A 203 -11.39 4.26 -3.97
CA VAL A 203 -10.53 4.44 -2.79
C VAL A 203 -9.22 5.10 -3.21
N PHE A 204 -8.87 6.20 -2.56
CA PHE A 204 -7.56 6.85 -2.71
C PHE A 204 -6.92 7.00 -1.33
N SER A 205 -5.82 6.29 -1.11
CA SER A 205 -5.11 6.34 0.15
C SER A 205 -3.99 7.38 0.11
N ILE A 206 -3.71 8.03 1.24
CA ILE A 206 -2.68 9.08 1.39
C ILE A 206 -1.79 8.68 2.56
N PHE A 207 -0.48 8.66 2.33
CA PHE A 207 0.49 8.22 3.33
C PHE A 207 0.80 9.30 4.37
N SER A 208 1.07 10.55 3.93
CA SER A 208 1.53 11.61 4.82
C SER A 208 0.57 12.80 4.86
N LEU A 209 -0.25 12.87 5.91
CA LEU A 209 -1.07 14.06 6.13
C LEU A 209 -0.24 15.35 6.25
N ASP A 210 0.96 15.28 6.81
CA ASP A 210 1.80 16.45 6.98
C ASP A 210 2.32 16.98 5.63
N ASN A 211 2.72 16.11 4.71
CA ASN A 211 3.11 16.51 3.35
C ASN A 211 1.90 16.94 2.51
N LEU A 212 0.74 16.31 2.71
CA LEU A 212 -0.49 16.78 2.09
C LEU A 212 -0.83 18.23 2.53
N ILE A 213 -0.75 18.53 3.83
CA ILE A 213 -0.96 19.90 4.34
C ILE A 213 0.11 20.84 3.78
N LYS A 214 1.37 20.41 3.71
CA LYS A 214 2.46 21.20 3.12
C LYS A 214 2.23 21.50 1.63
N THR A 215 1.65 20.57 0.88
CA THR A 215 1.25 20.75 -0.54
C THR A 215 0.33 21.97 -0.71
N PHE A 216 -0.58 22.22 0.22
CA PHE A 216 -1.56 23.29 0.14
C PHE A 216 -1.30 24.47 1.08
N GLY A 217 -0.22 24.42 1.85
CA GLY A 217 0.23 25.48 2.77
C GLY A 217 -0.36 25.37 4.17
N ASP A 218 -1.65 25.04 4.30
CA ASP A 218 -2.35 24.90 5.57
C ASP A 218 -3.55 23.94 5.46
N LEU A 219 -4.27 23.75 6.56
CA LEU A 219 -5.42 22.87 6.62
C LEU A 219 -6.60 23.37 5.76
N GLU A 220 -6.81 24.68 5.68
CA GLU A 220 -7.88 25.26 4.84
C GLU A 220 -7.58 25.07 3.36
N GLY A 221 -6.34 25.31 2.94
CA GLY A 221 -5.86 25.00 1.60
C GLY A 221 -6.02 23.51 1.27
N THR A 222 -5.74 22.63 2.23
CA THR A 222 -5.91 21.18 2.07
C THR A 222 -7.38 20.80 1.87
N CYS A 223 -8.32 21.39 2.62
CA CYS A 223 -9.75 21.22 2.39
C CYS A 223 -10.12 21.58 0.93
N LYS A 224 -9.67 22.75 0.46
CA LYS A 224 -9.93 23.21 -0.92
C LYS A 224 -9.33 22.24 -1.97
N GLY A 225 -8.14 21.70 -1.72
CA GLY A 225 -7.50 20.69 -2.57
C GLY A 225 -8.32 19.40 -2.66
N LEU A 226 -8.73 18.87 -1.51
CA LEU A 226 -9.54 17.66 -1.46
C LEU A 226 -10.96 17.87 -2.04
N ASP A 227 -11.56 19.04 -1.85
CA ASP A 227 -12.86 19.38 -2.45
C ASP A 227 -12.76 19.48 -3.98
N TYR A 228 -11.66 20.05 -4.50
CA TYR A 228 -11.36 20.00 -5.92
C TYR A 228 -11.29 18.55 -6.42
N PHE A 229 -10.56 17.68 -5.75
CA PHE A 229 -10.44 16.28 -6.13
C PHE A 229 -11.80 15.57 -6.13
N ARG A 230 -12.59 15.71 -5.07
CA ARG A 230 -13.97 15.18 -5.00
C ARG A 230 -14.84 15.69 -6.16
N SER A 231 -14.70 16.97 -6.49
CA SER A 231 -15.44 17.58 -7.61
C SER A 231 -15.09 16.93 -8.96
N GLU A 232 -13.80 16.73 -9.24
CA GLU A 232 -13.34 16.10 -10.49
C GLU A 232 -13.77 14.62 -10.57
N VAL A 233 -13.74 13.90 -9.45
CA VAL A 233 -14.23 12.51 -9.36
C VAL A 233 -15.74 12.45 -9.65
N LYS A 234 -16.53 13.37 -9.12
CA LYS A 234 -17.97 13.47 -9.42
C LYS A 234 -18.24 13.80 -10.89
N LYS A 235 -17.47 14.72 -11.49
CA LYS A 235 -17.54 15.02 -12.93
C LYS A 235 -17.20 13.79 -13.80
N ALA A 236 -16.36 12.91 -13.31
CA ALA A 236 -16.01 11.66 -13.98
C ALA A 236 -17.09 10.56 -13.85
N GLY A 237 -18.19 10.82 -13.15
CA GLY A 237 -19.35 9.93 -13.02
C GLY A 237 -19.36 9.05 -11.78
N PHE A 238 -18.45 9.26 -10.84
CA PHE A 238 -18.47 8.56 -9.54
C PHE A 238 -19.32 9.35 -8.52
N PRO A 239 -19.94 8.69 -7.53
CA PRO A 239 -20.76 9.37 -6.53
C PRO A 239 -19.96 10.29 -5.62
N ASP A 240 -18.74 9.91 -5.28
CA ASP A 240 -17.76 10.69 -4.50
C ASP A 240 -16.40 10.00 -4.52
N LEU A 241 -15.44 10.50 -3.75
CA LEU A 241 -14.13 9.93 -3.50
C LEU A 241 -14.08 9.35 -2.07
N HIS A 242 -13.62 8.10 -1.91
CA HIS A 242 -13.29 7.54 -0.60
C HIS A 242 -11.84 7.84 -0.26
N ILE A 243 -11.61 8.83 0.60
CA ILE A 243 -10.26 9.19 1.05
C ILE A 243 -9.91 8.33 2.26
N GLN A 244 -8.86 7.52 2.13
CA GLN A 244 -8.27 6.77 3.22
C GLN A 244 -6.96 7.44 3.64
N LEU A 245 -6.69 7.53 4.93
CA LEU A 245 -5.45 8.10 5.44
C LEU A 245 -4.65 7.05 6.23
N ILE A 246 -3.33 7.06 6.06
CA ILE A 246 -2.43 6.28 6.91
C ILE A 246 -2.31 6.99 8.26
N ALA A 247 -2.77 6.31 9.31
CA ALA A 247 -2.70 6.79 10.67
C ALA A 247 -1.43 6.25 11.34
N GLY A 248 -0.42 7.10 11.50
CA GLY A 248 0.82 6.73 12.18
C GLY A 248 0.79 7.04 13.69
N GLY A 249 1.57 6.31 14.47
CA GLY A 249 1.75 6.58 15.90
C GLY A 249 0.50 6.37 16.74
N VAL A 250 0.26 7.28 17.68
CA VAL A 250 -0.95 7.31 18.53
C VAL A 250 -1.78 8.55 18.22
N PRO A 251 -3.12 8.48 18.37
CA PRO A 251 -3.98 9.64 18.16
C PRO A 251 -3.68 10.76 19.15
N ASN A 252 -3.86 11.99 18.70
CA ASN A 252 -3.93 13.17 19.53
C ASN A 252 -5.04 14.10 19.03
N GLU A 253 -5.55 14.98 19.88
CA GLU A 253 -6.68 15.86 19.58
C GLU A 253 -6.51 16.63 18.27
N LYS A 254 -5.33 17.24 18.05
CA LYS A 254 -5.04 17.98 16.82
C LYS A 254 -5.16 17.12 15.56
N ARG A 255 -4.65 15.89 15.62
CA ARG A 255 -4.68 14.97 14.47
C ARG A 255 -6.10 14.50 14.18
N VAL A 256 -6.87 14.19 15.21
CA VAL A 256 -8.29 13.82 15.09
C VAL A 256 -9.10 14.97 14.47
N GLU A 257 -8.95 16.19 14.99
CA GLU A 257 -9.60 17.38 14.42
C GLU A 257 -9.24 17.61 12.94
N GLN A 258 -7.97 17.43 12.57
CA GLN A 258 -7.55 17.52 11.17
C GLN A 258 -8.25 16.48 10.28
N ILE A 259 -8.31 15.22 10.73
CA ILE A 259 -8.95 14.12 10.02
C ILE A 259 -10.44 14.41 9.78
N GLU A 260 -11.14 14.85 10.82
CA GLU A 260 -12.57 15.21 10.74
C GLU A 260 -12.80 16.36 9.78
N LYS A 261 -12.02 17.45 9.91
CA LYS A 261 -12.16 18.65 9.07
C LYS A 261 -11.91 18.39 7.59
N LEU A 262 -11.00 17.45 7.26
CA LEU A 262 -10.70 17.06 5.89
C LEU A 262 -11.74 16.10 5.28
N GLY A 263 -12.69 15.59 6.08
CA GLY A 263 -13.69 14.64 5.64
C GLY A 263 -13.05 13.34 5.15
N VAL A 264 -12.06 12.83 5.88
CA VAL A 264 -11.46 11.52 5.63
C VAL A 264 -12.51 10.44 5.81
N SER A 265 -12.54 9.46 4.92
CA SER A 265 -13.59 8.42 4.88
C SER A 265 -13.24 7.20 5.73
N SER A 266 -11.95 6.91 5.87
CA SER A 266 -11.44 5.80 6.69
C SER A 266 -9.97 5.98 7.05
N LEU A 267 -9.52 5.26 8.06
CA LEU A 267 -8.11 5.15 8.43
C LEU A 267 -7.59 3.73 8.24
N THR A 268 -6.28 3.62 8.06
CA THR A 268 -5.52 2.37 8.14
C THR A 268 -4.10 2.67 8.60
N GLN A 269 -3.26 1.64 8.73
CA GLN A 269 -1.82 1.81 8.95
C GLN A 269 -1.03 1.10 7.85
N TYR A 270 0.16 1.61 7.56
CA TYR A 270 1.09 0.99 6.61
C TYR A 270 1.81 -0.22 7.24
N ASN A 271 2.27 -0.03 8.46
CA ASN A 271 2.90 -1.06 9.28
C ASN A 271 2.55 -0.84 10.75
N TRP A 272 2.93 -1.78 11.60
CA TRP A 272 2.66 -1.66 13.04
C TRP A 272 3.36 -0.47 13.71
N GLY A 273 4.48 0.03 13.15
CA GLY A 273 5.21 1.16 13.73
C GLY A 273 5.72 0.88 15.15
N GLY A 274 6.18 1.95 15.81
CA GLY A 274 6.73 1.88 17.17
C GLY A 274 8.11 1.21 17.21
N PRO A 275 8.64 0.93 18.41
CA PRO A 275 9.88 0.19 18.55
C PRO A 275 9.75 -1.23 18.00
N ILE A 276 10.73 -1.64 17.21
CA ILE A 276 10.82 -3.01 16.70
C ILE A 276 11.57 -3.83 17.76
N TYR A 277 11.01 -4.97 18.14
CA TYR A 277 11.61 -5.91 19.07
C TYR A 277 12.00 -7.20 18.35
N GLU A 278 12.95 -7.94 18.90
CA GLU A 278 13.28 -9.29 18.43
C GLU A 278 12.10 -10.26 18.61
N ASP A 279 11.18 -9.99 19.54
CA ASP A 279 9.98 -10.77 19.79
C ASP A 279 8.78 -10.21 19.02
N TYR A 280 8.38 -10.94 17.98
CA TYR A 280 7.24 -10.60 17.13
C TYR A 280 5.91 -10.51 17.90
N VAL A 281 5.70 -11.40 18.90
CA VAL A 281 4.46 -11.42 19.67
C VAL A 281 4.34 -10.17 20.54
N ARG A 282 5.44 -9.74 21.17
CA ARG A 282 5.49 -8.49 21.93
C ARG A 282 5.20 -7.29 21.03
N TRP A 283 5.86 -7.20 19.86
CA TRP A 283 5.63 -6.12 18.91
C TRP A 283 4.18 -6.05 18.45
N GLY A 284 3.58 -7.22 18.11
CA GLY A 284 2.18 -7.33 17.72
C GLY A 284 1.22 -6.95 18.84
N THR A 285 1.49 -7.35 20.09
CA THR A 285 0.65 -6.98 21.24
C THR A 285 0.59 -5.48 21.45
N GLU A 286 1.75 -4.81 21.43
CA GLU A 286 1.82 -3.35 21.57
C GLU A 286 1.22 -2.63 20.34
N ALA A 287 1.28 -3.26 19.15
CA ALA A 287 0.62 -2.73 17.97
C ALA A 287 -0.90 -2.74 18.11
N VAL A 288 -1.49 -3.86 18.57
CA VAL A 288 -2.95 -3.98 18.78
C VAL A 288 -3.45 -2.88 19.73
N GLU A 289 -2.73 -2.58 20.81
CA GLU A 289 -3.09 -1.50 21.72
C GLU A 289 -3.10 -0.11 21.03
N ARG A 290 -2.16 0.13 20.09
CA ARG A 290 -2.15 1.38 19.32
C ARG A 290 -3.29 1.44 18.30
N LEU A 291 -3.62 0.32 17.67
CA LEU A 291 -4.74 0.24 16.72
C LEU A 291 -6.06 0.55 17.43
N GLN A 292 -6.28 -0.03 18.62
CA GLN A 292 -7.47 0.22 19.44
C GLN A 292 -7.62 1.70 19.80
N LYS A 293 -6.52 2.38 20.17
CA LYS A 293 -6.56 3.82 20.46
C LYS A 293 -7.03 4.67 19.28
N TRP A 294 -6.65 4.28 18.06
CA TRP A 294 -7.14 4.95 16.85
C TRP A 294 -8.61 4.66 16.59
N ASP A 295 -9.05 3.41 16.71
CA ASP A 295 -10.45 3.01 16.54
C ASP A 295 -11.38 3.74 17.53
N GLU A 296 -10.92 3.90 18.78
CA GLU A 296 -11.64 4.64 19.81
C GLU A 296 -11.65 6.16 19.61
N ALA A 297 -10.62 6.71 18.98
CA ALA A 297 -10.43 8.16 18.85
C ALA A 297 -11.22 8.79 17.69
N VAL A 298 -11.68 8.00 16.71
CA VAL A 298 -12.35 8.49 15.51
C VAL A 298 -13.71 7.82 15.32
N SER A 299 -14.65 8.54 14.68
CA SER A 299 -15.98 8.00 14.36
C SER A 299 -16.06 7.33 12.97
N ILE A 300 -14.97 7.37 12.20
CA ILE A 300 -14.87 6.78 10.86
C ILE A 300 -14.29 5.37 10.93
N PRO A 301 -14.55 4.49 9.94
CA PRO A 301 -14.00 3.15 9.91
C PRO A 301 -12.47 3.14 9.99
N TYR A 302 -11.95 2.25 10.82
CA TYR A 302 -10.53 1.96 10.93
C TYR A 302 -10.25 0.53 10.41
N PHE A 303 -9.37 0.41 9.41
CA PHE A 303 -8.97 -0.87 8.83
C PHE A 303 -7.60 -1.27 9.41
N PRO A 304 -7.56 -2.23 10.36
CA PRO A 304 -6.30 -2.64 10.98
C PRO A 304 -5.43 -3.39 9.98
N ASN A 305 -4.11 -3.31 10.19
CA ASN A 305 -3.15 -4.08 9.43
C ASN A 305 -2.43 -5.13 10.29
N ALA A 306 -1.87 -6.14 9.64
CA ALA A 306 -0.93 -7.08 10.22
C ALA A 306 0.42 -6.95 9.51
N SER A 307 1.49 -6.61 10.25
CA SER A 307 2.85 -6.61 9.74
C SER A 307 3.45 -7.99 9.83
N ILE A 308 4.07 -8.46 8.74
CA ILE A 308 4.66 -9.80 8.68
C ILE A 308 6.13 -9.84 9.16
N GLY A 309 6.74 -8.70 9.33
CA GLY A 309 8.13 -8.53 9.73
C GLY A 309 8.76 -7.30 9.10
N TRP A 310 9.98 -7.02 9.49
CA TRP A 310 10.77 -5.91 8.94
C TRP A 310 12.27 -6.20 9.02
N ASP A 311 12.98 -5.97 7.92
CA ASP A 311 14.45 -6.06 7.85
C ASP A 311 15.00 -4.96 6.94
N ASP A 312 15.45 -3.87 7.52
CA ASP A 312 15.99 -2.72 6.81
C ASP A 312 17.51 -2.81 6.54
N THR A 313 18.10 -3.98 6.75
CA THR A 313 19.55 -4.21 6.65
C THR A 313 20.17 -3.73 5.34
N PRO A 314 19.55 -3.92 4.16
CA PRO A 314 20.14 -3.42 2.92
C PRO A 314 20.28 -1.90 2.86
N ARG A 315 19.38 -1.17 3.54
CA ARG A 315 19.40 0.31 3.61
C ARG A 315 20.28 0.85 4.72
N PHE A 316 20.55 0.05 5.76
CA PHE A 316 21.35 0.44 6.93
C PHE A 316 22.42 -0.58 7.28
N PRO A 317 23.38 -0.82 6.37
CA PRO A 317 24.40 -1.89 6.54
C PRO A 317 25.34 -1.67 7.73
N HIS A 318 25.37 -0.48 8.31
CA HIS A 318 26.23 -0.16 9.46
C HIS A 318 25.52 -0.29 10.81
N LYS A 319 24.22 -0.50 10.82
CA LYS A 319 23.53 -0.79 12.08
C LYS A 319 23.98 -2.15 12.61
N THR A 320 24.24 -2.21 13.91
CA THR A 320 24.61 -3.45 14.61
C THR A 320 23.48 -3.97 15.50
N GLN A 321 22.36 -3.26 15.53
CA GLN A 321 21.20 -3.59 16.34
C GLN A 321 20.46 -4.78 15.75
N LYS A 322 19.89 -5.60 16.63
CA LYS A 322 19.04 -6.73 16.28
C LYS A 322 17.56 -6.33 16.18
N ASP A 323 17.32 -5.18 15.53
CA ASP A 323 15.97 -4.61 15.33
C ASP A 323 15.31 -5.12 14.03
N VAL A 324 15.48 -6.39 13.74
CA VAL A 324 14.85 -7.11 12.63
C VAL A 324 13.89 -8.17 13.18
N VAL A 325 12.72 -8.32 12.55
CA VAL A 325 11.66 -9.26 12.92
C VAL A 325 11.22 -10.07 11.71
#